data_e03f45d2bda034e9c53a91de128ffff7
#
_entry.id   e03f45d2bda034e9c53a91de128ffff7
#
_cell.length_a   1.000
_cell.length_b   1.000
_cell.length_c   1.000
_cell.angle_alpha   90.00
_cell.angle_beta   90.00
_cell.angle_gamma   90.00
#
_symmetry.space_group_name_H-M   'P 1'
#
loop_
_entity.id
_entity.type
_entity.pdbx_description
1 polymer ?
#
loop_
_entity_poly.entity_id
_entity_poly.type
_entity_poly.pdbx_seq_one_letter_code
_entity_poly.pdbx_strand_id
1 'polypeptide(L)'
;MTLLPQAGTARTIADVFAIEPGTIFPLLTLTHRLDMVDYYNSGQKVTIENNLLGGSSLIELDSTYLKVKTSENRVVEMLMRKVGKDTVVTVIETVMTPVPDSRLSQWNVHWQRYTSDRLFKMPEIDDFIVRKMPHELRQDLQDAMIFPLIQLTFKGEGHDLVEATHGLEQFLAPSEYKRFAEYLKPSVSYRFKGLRILPVK
;
A
#
# COMPACT_ATOMS: atom_id res chain seq x y z
N MET A 1 -19.92 28.92 2.39
CA MET A 1 -20.83 28.49 1.31
C MET A 1 -20.17 27.30 0.65
N THR A 2 -20.48 26.10 1.11
CA THR A 2 -19.80 24.85 0.70
C THR A 2 -20.41 24.40 -0.62
N LEU A 3 -19.64 24.51 -1.71
CA LEU A 3 -20.00 23.90 -2.99
C LEU A 3 -19.93 22.38 -2.83
N LEU A 4 -21.10 21.74 -2.73
CA LEU A 4 -21.22 20.31 -2.96
C LEU A 4 -20.80 20.00 -4.41
N PRO A 5 -19.99 18.97 -4.67
CA PRO A 5 -19.62 18.62 -6.04
C PRO A 5 -20.87 18.29 -6.84
N GLN A 6 -21.07 18.98 -7.95
CA GLN A 6 -22.15 18.71 -8.88
C GLN A 6 -22.05 17.28 -9.42
N ALA A 7 -23.18 16.60 -9.47
CA ALA A 7 -23.29 15.30 -10.13
C ALA A 7 -22.88 15.44 -11.61
N GLY A 8 -21.72 14.85 -11.98
CA GLY A 8 -21.28 14.81 -13.38
C GLY A 8 -19.77 14.82 -13.61
N THR A 9 -18.95 15.29 -12.67
CA THR A 9 -17.48 15.20 -12.77
C THR A 9 -17.00 13.83 -12.30
N ALA A 10 -16.16 13.17 -13.10
CA ALA A 10 -15.52 11.92 -12.68
C ALA A 10 -14.71 12.20 -11.38
N ARG A 11 -15.00 11.46 -10.30
CA ARG A 11 -14.27 11.60 -9.04
C ARG A 11 -12.80 11.31 -9.26
N THR A 12 -11.95 12.16 -8.72
CA THR A 12 -10.50 11.93 -8.64
C THR A 12 -10.16 11.16 -7.36
N ILE A 13 -8.93 10.65 -7.27
CA ILE A 13 -8.45 10.03 -6.03
C ILE A 13 -8.39 11.05 -4.88
N ALA A 14 -8.15 12.33 -5.17
CA ALA A 14 -8.19 13.42 -4.20
C ALA A 14 -9.58 13.60 -3.58
N ASP A 15 -10.65 13.52 -4.40
CA ASP A 15 -12.04 13.58 -3.89
C ASP A 15 -12.35 12.41 -2.96
N VAL A 16 -11.88 11.20 -3.33
CA VAL A 16 -12.08 9.98 -2.53
C VAL A 16 -11.27 10.05 -1.24
N PHE A 17 -10.04 10.56 -1.27
CA PHE A 17 -9.22 10.79 -0.10
C PHE A 17 -9.86 11.80 0.86
N ALA A 18 -10.39 12.91 0.34
CA ALA A 18 -11.03 13.93 1.17
C ALA A 18 -12.21 13.39 1.98
N ILE A 19 -13.08 12.57 1.37
CA ILE A 19 -14.29 12.05 2.02
C ILE A 19 -14.09 10.75 2.81
N GLU A 20 -12.86 10.28 2.97
CA GLU A 20 -12.56 9.06 3.74
C GLU A 20 -13.04 9.22 5.20
N PRO A 21 -13.79 8.24 5.77
CA PRO A 21 -14.48 8.40 7.05
C PRO A 21 -13.57 8.32 8.31
N GLY A 22 -12.25 8.33 8.16
CA GLY A 22 -11.28 8.19 9.26
C GLY A 22 -10.88 6.75 9.56
N THR A 23 -11.27 5.80 8.73
CA THR A 23 -10.89 4.38 8.87
C THR A 23 -9.44 4.14 8.45
N ILE A 24 -9.04 4.74 7.34
CA ILE A 24 -7.67 4.63 6.79
C ILE A 24 -6.78 5.75 7.33
N PHE A 25 -7.33 6.95 7.51
CA PHE A 25 -6.59 8.14 7.94
C PHE A 25 -7.09 8.70 9.29
N PRO A 26 -7.04 7.91 10.38
CA PRO A 26 -7.58 8.35 11.68
C PRO A 26 -6.87 9.58 12.26
N LEU A 27 -5.64 9.87 11.83
CA LEU A 27 -4.86 11.03 12.28
C LEU A 27 -5.16 12.31 11.50
N LEU A 28 -5.85 12.20 10.36
CA LEU A 28 -6.10 13.32 9.45
C LEU A 28 -7.60 13.64 9.40
N THR A 29 -7.96 14.83 9.82
CA THR A 29 -9.33 15.36 9.65
C THR A 29 -9.62 15.61 8.17
N LEU A 30 -10.90 15.85 7.83
CA LEU A 30 -11.29 16.30 6.49
C LEU A 30 -10.49 17.56 6.07
N THR A 31 -10.38 18.54 6.98
CA THR A 31 -9.65 19.79 6.71
C THR A 31 -8.18 19.50 6.39
N HIS A 32 -7.51 18.68 7.22
CA HIS A 32 -6.11 18.30 6.96
C HIS A 32 -5.93 17.68 5.56
N ARG A 33 -6.86 16.81 5.14
CA ARG A 33 -6.77 16.16 3.84
C ARG A 33 -7.02 17.11 2.67
N LEU A 34 -7.95 18.05 2.82
CA LEU A 34 -8.19 19.12 1.82
C LEU A 34 -6.97 20.04 1.70
N ASP A 35 -6.44 20.52 2.82
CA ASP A 35 -5.25 21.38 2.85
C ASP A 35 -4.05 20.69 2.20
N MET A 36 -3.84 19.39 2.47
CA MET A 36 -2.76 18.61 1.83
C MET A 36 -2.88 18.61 0.30
N VAL A 37 -4.10 18.42 -0.22
CA VAL A 37 -4.37 18.41 -1.66
C VAL A 37 -4.13 19.80 -2.25
N ASP A 38 -4.61 20.85 -1.59
CA ASP A 38 -4.46 22.24 -2.05
C ASP A 38 -2.98 22.68 -2.07
N TYR A 39 -2.22 22.36 -1.03
CA TYR A 39 -0.78 22.64 -1.00
C TYR A 39 -0.02 21.87 -2.09
N TYR A 40 -0.32 20.58 -2.27
CA TYR A 40 0.31 19.78 -3.30
C TYR A 40 0.05 20.36 -4.71
N ASN A 41 -1.20 20.70 -5.02
CA ASN A 41 -1.60 21.29 -6.30
C ASN A 41 -0.99 22.67 -6.53
N SER A 42 -0.67 23.40 -5.44
CA SER A 42 0.04 24.68 -5.49
C SER A 42 1.57 24.52 -5.60
N GLY A 43 2.07 23.29 -5.73
CA GLY A 43 3.51 22.98 -5.79
C GLY A 43 4.25 23.12 -4.47
N GLN A 44 3.52 23.21 -3.34
CA GLN A 44 4.09 23.36 -2.01
C GLN A 44 4.27 22.00 -1.34
N LYS A 45 5.50 21.72 -0.89
CA LYS A 45 5.79 20.54 -0.05
C LYS A 45 5.60 20.92 1.41
N VAL A 46 4.43 20.58 1.97
CA VAL A 46 4.05 20.93 3.33
C VAL A 46 3.94 19.68 4.18
N THR A 47 4.42 19.76 5.42
CA THR A 47 4.11 18.82 6.49
C THR A 47 3.03 19.44 7.36
N ILE A 48 1.90 18.76 7.47
CA ILE A 48 0.77 19.19 8.31
C ILE A 48 0.88 18.47 9.64
N GLU A 49 0.66 19.21 10.74
CA GLU A 49 0.52 18.60 12.05
C GLU A 49 -0.78 17.79 12.11
N ASN A 50 -0.69 16.54 12.51
CA ASN A 50 -1.84 15.64 12.65
C ASN A 50 -2.39 15.62 14.08
N ASN A 51 -3.48 14.88 14.32
CA ASN A 51 -4.16 14.82 15.62
C ASN A 51 -3.32 14.29 16.80
N LEU A 52 -2.12 13.74 16.53
CA LEU A 52 -1.16 13.31 17.56
C LEU A 52 0.09 14.20 17.60
N LEU A 53 0.00 15.43 17.09
CA LEU A 53 1.11 16.41 17.01
C LEU A 53 2.32 15.90 16.21
N GLY A 54 2.13 14.88 15.38
CA GLY A 54 3.13 14.36 14.45
C GLY A 54 2.98 14.96 13.05
N GLY A 55 4.01 14.84 12.23
CA GLY A 55 4.01 15.36 10.86
C GLY A 55 3.37 14.36 9.87
N SER A 56 2.46 14.86 9.04
CA SER A 56 1.91 14.14 7.89
C SER A 56 2.12 14.93 6.59
N SER A 57 2.38 14.25 5.48
CA SER A 57 2.62 14.89 4.18
C SER A 57 2.07 14.08 3.02
N LEU A 58 1.53 14.78 2.02
CA LEU A 58 1.18 14.21 0.74
C LEU A 58 2.45 14.16 -0.13
N ILE A 59 2.86 12.93 -0.50
CA ILE A 59 4.13 12.68 -1.19
C ILE A 59 3.94 12.69 -2.70
N GLU A 60 2.85 12.08 -3.16
CA GLU A 60 2.53 11.93 -4.58
C GLU A 60 1.01 11.99 -4.78
N LEU A 61 0.60 12.64 -5.85
CA LEU A 61 -0.80 12.75 -6.26
C LEU A 61 -0.90 12.88 -7.77
N ASP A 62 -1.71 12.02 -8.37
CA ASP A 62 -2.22 12.20 -9.73
C ASP A 62 -3.75 12.04 -9.76
N SER A 63 -4.36 11.82 -10.91
CA SER A 63 -5.82 11.67 -11.03
C SER A 63 -6.36 10.36 -10.40
N THR A 64 -5.52 9.33 -10.28
CA THR A 64 -5.89 7.97 -9.89
C THR A 64 -5.07 7.43 -8.73
N TYR A 65 -3.91 7.98 -8.46
CA TYR A 65 -2.99 7.52 -7.43
C TYR A 65 -2.66 8.62 -6.43
N LEU A 66 -2.42 8.19 -5.19
CA LEU A 66 -2.04 9.07 -4.10
C LEU A 66 -1.15 8.30 -3.12
N LYS A 67 -0.11 8.97 -2.61
CA LYS A 67 0.77 8.48 -1.56
C LYS A 67 0.89 9.50 -0.42
N VAL A 68 0.56 9.07 0.79
CA VAL A 68 0.58 9.89 2.01
C VAL A 68 1.48 9.26 3.05
N LYS A 69 2.41 10.03 3.60
CA LYS A 69 3.07 9.73 4.86
C LYS A 69 2.18 10.26 5.99
N THR A 70 1.54 9.40 6.74
CA THR A 70 0.61 9.78 7.82
C THR A 70 1.29 9.98 9.17
N SER A 71 2.49 9.42 9.33
CA SER A 71 3.39 9.59 10.48
C SER A 71 4.80 9.19 10.06
N GLU A 72 5.77 9.32 10.97
CA GLU A 72 7.15 8.88 10.68
C GLU A 72 7.24 7.41 10.27
N ASN A 73 6.36 6.57 10.84
CA ASN A 73 6.40 5.13 10.69
C ASN A 73 5.23 4.55 9.88
N ARG A 74 4.42 5.38 9.19
CA ARG A 74 3.29 4.87 8.41
C ARG A 74 3.12 5.62 7.11
N VAL A 75 3.06 4.84 6.01
CA VAL A 75 2.76 5.31 4.66
C VAL A 75 1.50 4.63 4.17
N VAL A 76 0.67 5.37 3.46
CA VAL A 76 -0.53 4.86 2.78
C VAL A 76 -0.46 5.20 1.31
N GLU A 77 -0.65 4.19 0.47
CA GLU A 77 -0.80 4.34 -0.98
C GLU A 77 -2.24 4.00 -1.37
N MET A 78 -2.84 4.79 -2.23
CA MET A 78 -4.18 4.56 -2.76
C MET A 78 -4.16 4.57 -4.27
N LEU A 79 -4.80 3.58 -4.90
CA LEU A 79 -4.97 3.50 -6.34
C LEU A 79 -6.45 3.33 -6.69
N MET A 80 -6.97 4.24 -7.51
CA MET A 80 -8.33 4.20 -8.01
C MET A 80 -8.35 3.62 -9.45
N ARG A 81 -9.18 2.60 -9.68
CA ARG A 81 -9.28 1.93 -10.99
C ARG A 81 -10.72 1.69 -11.40
N LYS A 82 -10.98 1.75 -12.69
CA LYS A 82 -12.26 1.28 -13.27
C LYS A 82 -12.28 -0.23 -13.37
N VAL A 83 -13.33 -0.86 -12.86
CA VAL A 83 -13.58 -2.30 -12.94
C VAL A 83 -15.01 -2.52 -13.43
N GLY A 84 -15.18 -2.75 -14.72
CA GLY A 84 -16.49 -2.78 -15.36
C GLY A 84 -17.19 -1.42 -15.23
N LYS A 85 -18.35 -1.40 -14.56
CA LYS A 85 -19.12 -0.17 -14.31
C LYS A 85 -18.72 0.52 -13.01
N ASP A 86 -17.98 -0.17 -12.14
CA ASP A 86 -17.62 0.30 -10.82
C ASP A 86 -16.25 1.00 -10.81
N THR A 87 -16.03 1.78 -9.78
CA THR A 87 -14.73 2.34 -9.45
C THR A 87 -14.26 1.73 -8.14
N VAL A 88 -13.06 1.16 -8.15
CA VAL A 88 -12.45 0.47 -7.00
C VAL A 88 -11.26 1.25 -6.52
N VAL A 89 -11.15 1.43 -5.22
CA VAL A 89 -10.01 2.03 -4.53
C VAL A 89 -9.25 0.89 -3.85
N THR A 90 -8.03 0.64 -4.28
CA THR A 90 -7.11 -0.29 -3.62
C THR A 90 -6.20 0.53 -2.71
N VAL A 91 -6.10 0.13 -1.45
CA VAL A 91 -5.31 0.80 -0.41
C VAL A 91 -4.23 -0.14 0.08
N ILE A 92 -2.99 0.33 0.07
CA ILE A 92 -1.85 -0.31 0.72
C ILE A 92 -1.46 0.56 1.92
N GLU A 93 -1.47 -0.03 3.11
CA GLU A 93 -1.03 0.61 4.34
C GLU A 93 0.25 -0.07 4.79
N THR A 94 1.34 0.67 4.92
CA THR A 94 2.65 0.16 5.32
C THR A 94 3.09 0.76 6.64
N VAL A 95 3.42 -0.07 7.61
CA VAL A 95 4.18 0.29 8.81
C VAL A 95 5.66 0.10 8.49
N MET A 96 6.48 1.13 8.73
CA MET A 96 7.87 1.20 8.28
C MET A 96 8.89 0.67 9.29
N THR A 97 8.49 0.43 10.55
CA THR A 97 9.39 0.10 11.65
C THR A 97 8.94 -1.14 12.40
N PRO A 98 9.84 -2.06 12.79
CA PRO A 98 11.31 -2.06 12.57
C PRO A 98 11.71 -2.41 11.13
N VAL A 99 10.89 -3.13 10.40
CA VAL A 99 11.01 -3.50 8.99
C VAL A 99 9.65 -3.26 8.33
N PRO A 100 9.60 -2.78 7.09
CA PRO A 100 8.34 -2.51 6.41
C PRO A 100 7.42 -3.73 6.35
N ASP A 101 6.18 -3.55 6.80
CA ASP A 101 5.11 -4.54 6.69
C ASP A 101 3.83 -3.90 6.21
N SER A 102 3.12 -4.54 5.29
CA SER A 102 1.98 -3.96 4.60
C SER A 102 0.73 -4.80 4.72
N ARG A 103 -0.41 -4.12 4.68
CA ARG A 103 -1.71 -4.73 4.41
C ARG A 103 -2.36 -4.08 3.20
N LEU A 104 -3.12 -4.87 2.45
CA LEU A 104 -3.87 -4.41 1.29
C LEU A 104 -5.37 -4.58 1.54
N SER A 105 -6.13 -3.58 1.15
CA SER A 105 -7.59 -3.61 1.20
C SER A 105 -8.18 -2.97 -0.06
N GLN A 106 -9.43 -3.35 -0.39
CA GLN A 106 -10.15 -2.79 -1.53
C GLN A 106 -11.51 -2.25 -1.09
N TRP A 107 -11.90 -1.12 -1.67
CA TRP A 107 -13.07 -0.35 -1.32
C TRP A 107 -13.77 0.17 -2.56
N ASN A 108 -15.05 0.44 -2.45
CA ASN A 108 -15.71 1.30 -3.45
C ASN A 108 -15.49 2.79 -3.10
N VAL A 109 -15.92 3.69 -3.98
CA VAL A 109 -15.78 5.16 -3.79
C VAL A 109 -16.63 5.73 -2.66
N HIS A 110 -17.46 4.92 -2.00
CA HIS A 110 -18.25 5.27 -0.82
C HIS A 110 -17.69 4.64 0.47
N TRP A 111 -16.45 4.14 0.41
CA TRP A 111 -15.72 3.50 1.52
C TRP A 111 -16.42 2.26 2.11
N GLN A 112 -17.14 1.52 1.26
CA GLN A 112 -17.61 0.18 1.58
C GLN A 112 -16.55 -0.85 1.15
N ARG A 113 -16.10 -1.65 2.11
CA ARG A 113 -15.01 -2.60 1.90
C ARG A 113 -15.46 -3.85 1.15
N TYR A 114 -14.66 -4.29 0.20
CA TYR A 114 -14.77 -5.64 -0.37
C TYR A 114 -14.07 -6.64 0.55
N THR A 115 -14.80 -7.67 1.01
CA THR A 115 -14.35 -8.58 2.09
C THR A 115 -14.04 -10.00 1.62
N SER A 116 -14.02 -10.27 0.31
CA SER A 116 -13.74 -11.62 -0.19
C SER A 116 -12.26 -11.96 -0.13
N ASP A 117 -11.90 -13.08 0.51
CA ASP A 117 -10.52 -13.60 0.58
C ASP A 117 -9.93 -13.99 -0.78
N ARG A 118 -10.79 -14.05 -1.82
CA ARG A 118 -10.38 -14.37 -3.20
C ARG A 118 -9.83 -13.17 -3.95
N LEU A 119 -9.88 -11.97 -3.38
CA LEU A 119 -9.45 -10.74 -4.05
C LEU A 119 -7.93 -10.64 -4.11
N PHE A 120 -7.28 -10.90 -3.01
CA PHE A 120 -5.83 -10.89 -2.90
C PHE A 120 -5.39 -11.86 -1.79
N LYS A 121 -4.45 -12.74 -2.11
CA LYS A 121 -3.73 -13.52 -1.12
C LYS A 121 -2.40 -12.81 -0.84
N MET A 122 -2.15 -12.43 0.42
CA MET A 122 -0.85 -11.90 0.81
C MET A 122 0.24 -12.89 0.46
N PRO A 123 1.37 -12.41 -0.11
CA PRO A 123 2.54 -13.25 -0.34
C PRO A 123 3.06 -13.86 0.95
N GLU A 124 3.51 -15.08 0.83
CA GLU A 124 4.26 -15.79 1.88
C GLU A 124 5.73 -15.90 1.45
N ILE A 125 6.62 -16.22 2.37
CA ILE A 125 8.05 -16.34 2.05
C ILE A 125 8.31 -17.38 0.95
N ASP A 126 7.50 -18.40 0.87
CA ASP A 126 7.57 -19.46 -0.14
C ASP A 126 7.37 -18.91 -1.57
N ASP A 127 6.63 -17.81 -1.74
CA ASP A 127 6.42 -17.16 -3.04
C ASP A 127 7.70 -16.51 -3.59
N PHE A 128 8.68 -16.27 -2.72
CA PHE A 128 9.99 -15.70 -3.08
C PHE A 128 11.05 -16.76 -3.39
N ILE A 129 10.78 -18.04 -3.13
CA ILE A 129 11.75 -19.11 -3.38
C ILE A 129 11.85 -19.37 -4.89
N VAL A 130 13.04 -19.24 -5.45
CA VAL A 130 13.29 -19.38 -6.91
C VAL A 130 13.83 -20.75 -7.32
N ARG A 131 14.39 -21.51 -6.37
CA ARG A 131 14.94 -22.84 -6.63
C ARG A 131 14.74 -23.75 -5.44
N LYS A 132 14.91 -25.07 -5.68
CA LYS A 132 14.75 -26.06 -4.62
C LYS A 132 15.74 -25.78 -3.48
N MET A 133 15.17 -25.38 -2.34
CA MET A 133 15.90 -25.16 -1.09
C MET A 133 15.98 -26.49 -0.33
N PRO A 134 17.12 -26.84 0.32
CA PRO A 134 17.21 -27.97 1.23
C PRO A 134 16.14 -27.89 2.33
N HIS A 135 15.59 -29.03 2.73
CA HIS A 135 14.47 -29.06 3.68
C HIS A 135 14.82 -28.41 5.02
N GLU A 136 16.01 -28.72 5.57
CA GLU A 136 16.48 -28.13 6.83
C GLU A 136 16.61 -26.61 6.73
N LEU A 137 17.18 -26.11 5.64
CA LEU A 137 17.34 -24.69 5.42
C LEU A 137 16.00 -23.96 5.25
N ARG A 138 15.01 -24.62 4.62
CA ARG A 138 13.65 -24.10 4.51
C ARG A 138 12.98 -24.03 5.87
N GLN A 139 13.19 -25.01 6.73
CA GLN A 139 12.68 -25.00 8.10
C GLN A 139 13.32 -23.88 8.92
N ASP A 140 14.65 -23.73 8.85
CA ASP A 140 15.37 -22.64 9.48
C ASP A 140 14.81 -21.26 9.05
N LEU A 141 14.50 -21.10 7.74
CA LEU A 141 13.91 -19.87 7.20
C LEU A 141 12.50 -19.62 7.76
N GLN A 142 11.67 -20.66 7.84
CA GLN A 142 10.32 -20.53 8.40
C GLN A 142 10.36 -20.22 9.89
N ASP A 143 11.27 -20.84 10.63
CA ASP A 143 11.45 -20.60 12.07
C ASP A 143 12.03 -19.19 12.36
N ALA A 144 12.87 -18.66 11.46
CA ALA A 144 13.39 -17.31 11.56
C ALA A 144 12.32 -16.25 11.27
N MET A 145 11.30 -16.59 10.48
CA MET A 145 10.20 -15.71 10.10
C MET A 145 8.94 -15.93 10.93
N ILE A 146 8.95 -15.46 12.16
CA ILE A 146 7.75 -15.46 13.02
C ILE A 146 6.66 -14.55 12.45
N PHE A 147 7.07 -13.49 11.71
CA PHE A 147 6.17 -12.55 11.03
C PHE A 147 6.54 -12.42 9.55
N PRO A 148 5.57 -12.32 8.65
CA PRO A 148 5.82 -12.30 7.20
C PRO A 148 6.58 -11.07 6.68
N LEU A 149 6.64 -9.93 7.38
CA LEU A 149 7.39 -8.70 7.04
C LEU A 149 7.45 -8.42 5.52
N ILE A 150 6.29 -8.31 4.91
CA ILE A 150 6.14 -8.11 3.47
C ILE A 150 5.71 -6.67 3.19
N GLN A 151 6.55 -5.94 2.49
CA GLN A 151 6.19 -4.62 1.97
C GLN A 151 5.50 -4.77 0.62
N LEU A 152 4.36 -4.12 0.46
CA LEU A 152 3.65 -3.95 -0.81
C LEU A 152 3.81 -2.50 -1.28
N THR A 153 3.91 -2.32 -2.61
CA THR A 153 3.87 -0.99 -3.23
C THR A 153 3.28 -1.09 -4.63
N PHE A 154 2.63 -0.02 -5.10
CA PHE A 154 2.21 0.04 -6.49
C PHE A 154 3.41 0.34 -7.40
N LYS A 155 3.47 -0.33 -8.54
CA LYS A 155 4.55 -0.22 -9.55
C LYS A 155 3.97 -0.27 -10.96
N GLY A 156 4.86 -0.05 -11.93
CA GLY A 156 4.51 -0.08 -13.35
C GLY A 156 3.98 1.28 -13.85
N GLU A 157 3.78 1.35 -15.16
CA GLU A 157 3.14 2.51 -15.79
C GLU A 157 1.67 2.58 -15.35
N GLY A 158 1.24 3.73 -14.81
CA GLY A 158 -0.10 3.88 -14.24
C GLY A 158 -0.38 3.00 -13.02
N HIS A 159 0.64 2.56 -12.30
CA HIS A 159 0.50 1.76 -11.06
C HIS A 159 -0.26 0.44 -11.25
N ASP A 160 -0.10 -0.19 -12.43
CA ASP A 160 -0.86 -1.39 -12.84
C ASP A 160 -0.41 -2.69 -12.16
N LEU A 161 0.69 -2.65 -11.41
CA LEU A 161 1.26 -3.76 -10.66
C LEU A 161 1.26 -3.48 -9.15
N VAL A 162 1.17 -4.55 -8.36
CA VAL A 162 1.55 -4.57 -6.96
C VAL A 162 2.84 -5.37 -6.84
N GLU A 163 3.91 -4.74 -6.37
CA GLU A 163 5.16 -5.40 -6.05
C GLU A 163 5.19 -5.72 -4.56
N ALA A 164 5.58 -6.94 -4.24
CA ALA A 164 5.85 -7.39 -2.88
C ALA A 164 7.33 -7.65 -2.70
N THR A 165 7.92 -7.12 -1.63
CA THR A 165 9.31 -7.36 -1.23
C THR A 165 9.34 -7.92 0.20
N HIS A 166 10.26 -8.83 0.49
CA HIS A 166 10.47 -9.32 1.85
C HIS A 166 11.51 -8.49 2.60
N GLY A 167 11.34 -8.35 3.90
CA GLY A 167 12.24 -7.59 4.77
C GLY A 167 13.39 -8.39 5.41
N LEU A 168 13.66 -9.62 4.96
CA LEU A 168 14.63 -10.54 5.59
C LEU A 168 16.03 -9.97 5.73
N GLU A 169 16.53 -9.27 4.71
CA GLU A 169 17.87 -8.66 4.74
C GLU A 169 18.00 -7.60 5.83
N GLN A 170 16.90 -6.91 6.16
CA GLN A 170 16.87 -5.89 7.20
C GLN A 170 16.61 -6.48 8.59
N PHE A 171 15.96 -7.64 8.64
CA PHE A 171 15.53 -8.29 9.88
C PHE A 171 16.56 -9.26 10.45
N LEU A 172 17.22 -10.05 9.59
CA LEU A 172 18.19 -11.06 9.99
C LEU A 172 19.61 -10.48 10.12
N ALA A 173 20.44 -11.12 10.92
CA ALA A 173 21.86 -10.82 10.90
C ALA A 173 22.45 -11.10 9.49
N PRO A 174 23.44 -10.32 9.00
CA PRO A 174 23.99 -10.48 7.65
C PRO A 174 24.52 -11.90 7.34
N SER A 175 25.12 -12.57 8.33
CA SER A 175 25.60 -13.97 8.19
C SER A 175 24.46 -14.97 8.04
N GLU A 176 23.35 -14.71 8.69
CA GLU A 176 22.14 -15.54 8.64
C GLU A 176 21.40 -15.34 7.32
N TYR A 177 21.13 -14.09 6.92
CA TYR A 177 20.52 -13.78 5.63
C TYR A 177 21.26 -14.39 4.45
N LYS A 178 22.61 -14.35 4.47
CA LYS A 178 23.48 -14.90 3.41
C LYS A 178 23.21 -16.40 3.15
N ARG A 179 22.74 -17.17 4.13
CA ARG A 179 22.39 -18.59 3.97
C ARG A 179 21.17 -18.78 3.05
N PHE A 180 20.27 -17.82 3.03
CA PHE A 180 19.00 -17.88 2.30
C PHE A 180 19.05 -17.12 0.98
N ALA A 181 19.87 -16.08 0.89
CA ALA A 181 19.87 -15.09 -0.19
C ALA A 181 19.90 -15.69 -1.59
N GLU A 182 20.69 -16.76 -1.81
CA GLU A 182 20.81 -17.41 -3.11
C GLU A 182 19.54 -18.18 -3.56
N TYR A 183 18.62 -18.46 -2.65
CA TYR A 183 17.36 -19.16 -2.91
C TYR A 183 16.19 -18.22 -3.07
N LEU A 184 16.35 -16.94 -2.77
CA LEU A 184 15.27 -15.96 -2.73
C LEU A 184 15.41 -14.93 -3.86
N LYS A 185 14.30 -14.59 -4.49
CA LYS A 185 14.19 -13.40 -5.32
C LYS A 185 13.81 -12.20 -4.45
N PRO A 186 14.30 -11.00 -4.77
CA PRO A 186 14.07 -9.82 -3.94
C PRO A 186 12.61 -9.39 -3.92
N SER A 187 11.86 -9.66 -5.01
CA SER A 187 10.46 -9.26 -5.11
C SER A 187 9.63 -10.23 -5.94
N VAL A 188 8.32 -10.15 -5.75
CA VAL A 188 7.29 -10.79 -6.56
C VAL A 188 6.28 -9.76 -7.02
N SER A 189 5.77 -9.90 -8.24
CA SER A 189 4.83 -8.96 -8.82
C SER A 189 3.45 -9.59 -8.98
N TYR A 190 2.42 -8.77 -8.80
CA TYR A 190 1.03 -9.12 -8.96
C TYR A 190 0.37 -8.13 -9.91
N ARG A 191 -0.58 -8.63 -10.70
CA ARG A 191 -1.34 -7.81 -11.65
C ARG A 191 -2.83 -7.83 -11.33
N PHE A 192 -3.46 -6.72 -11.55
CA PHE A 192 -4.91 -6.58 -11.42
C PHE A 192 -5.66 -7.31 -12.54
N LYS A 193 -6.66 -8.12 -12.14
CA LYS A 193 -7.63 -8.74 -13.03
C LYS A 193 -9.05 -8.50 -12.48
N GLY A 194 -9.67 -7.42 -12.91
CA GLY A 194 -10.90 -6.92 -12.29
C GLY A 194 -10.67 -6.56 -10.82
N LEU A 195 -11.45 -7.14 -9.90
CA LEU A 195 -11.25 -6.99 -8.46
C LEU A 195 -10.08 -7.83 -7.92
N ARG A 196 -9.69 -8.88 -8.62
CA ARG A 196 -8.64 -9.79 -8.15
C ARG A 196 -7.25 -9.23 -8.45
N ILE A 197 -6.31 -9.55 -7.57
CA ILE A 197 -4.89 -9.25 -7.75
C ILE A 197 -4.17 -10.59 -7.74
N LEU A 198 -3.54 -10.94 -8.85
CA LEU A 198 -3.01 -12.27 -9.12
C LEU A 198 -1.50 -12.21 -9.41
N PRO A 199 -0.72 -13.24 -9.03
CA PRO A 199 0.71 -13.28 -9.28
C PRO A 199 1.00 -13.21 -10.79
N VAL A 200 2.03 -12.46 -11.16
CA VAL A 200 2.61 -12.45 -12.50
C VAL A 200 3.53 -13.67 -12.61
N LYS A 201 3.27 -14.51 -13.60
CA LYS A 201 4.08 -15.72 -13.86
C LYS A 201 5.33 -15.36 -14.64
#